data_2e0de07c0d6c92b62092c859c3a70aaa
#
_entry.id   2e0de07c0d6c92b62092c859c3a70aaa
#
_cell.length_a   1.000
_cell.length_b   1.000
_cell.length_c   1.000
_cell.angle_alpha   90.00
_cell.angle_beta   90.00
_cell.angle_gamma   90.00
#
_symmetry.space_group_name_H-M   'P 1'
#
loop_
_entity.id
_entity.type
_entity.pdbx_description
1 polymer ?
#
loop_
_entity_poly.entity_id
_entity_poly.type
_entity_poly.pdbx_seq_one_letter_code
_entity_poly.pdbx_strand_id
1 'polypeptide(L)'
;MKWLLFLALIIPAFGGYAQENLNPYDVQVSTKVIDGRFHIQASYISPINICNAFAFLTSYEAATNIPGILESKVISRSGNKVRVYRLIEEQILFFPVELKSVVEYTEVSNRLLTFEQLSGDTKFYKGSWTLFSGKDTTTFKYESLVEPHSLIPSAVIE
;
A
#
# COMPACT_ATOMS: atom_id res chain seq x y z
N MET A 1 -10.58 65.78 -38.27
CA MET A 1 -11.46 64.70 -37.75
C MET A 1 -10.64 63.43 -37.54
N LYS A 2 -10.22 63.11 -36.31
CA LYS A 2 -9.45 61.96 -35.99
C LYS A 2 -10.32 61.06 -35.09
N TRP A 3 -10.70 59.92 -35.60
CA TRP A 3 -11.40 58.91 -34.82
C TRP A 3 -10.36 57.98 -34.15
N LEU A 4 -10.30 58.05 -32.84
CA LEU A 4 -9.55 57.12 -31.99
C LEU A 4 -10.48 55.94 -31.64
N LEU A 5 -10.19 54.78 -32.23
CA LEU A 5 -10.79 53.50 -31.86
C LEU A 5 -10.11 52.98 -30.60
N PHE A 6 -10.83 53.00 -29.46
CA PHE A 6 -10.44 52.30 -28.24
C PHE A 6 -10.74 50.80 -28.41
N LEU A 7 -9.68 50.04 -28.62
CA LEU A 7 -9.76 48.57 -28.58
C LEU A 7 -9.69 48.15 -27.10
N ALA A 8 -10.84 47.82 -26.50
CA ALA A 8 -10.89 47.21 -25.17
C ALA A 8 -10.40 45.79 -25.24
N LEU A 9 -9.22 45.51 -24.70
CA LEU A 9 -8.67 44.18 -24.49
C LEU A 9 -9.45 43.50 -23.36
N ILE A 10 -10.39 42.63 -23.70
CA ILE A 10 -11.04 41.73 -22.75
C ILE A 10 -10.04 40.60 -22.48
N ILE A 11 -9.36 40.63 -21.33
CA ILE A 11 -8.54 39.53 -20.82
C ILE A 11 -9.52 38.53 -20.18
N PRO A 12 -9.69 37.32 -20.70
CA PRO A 12 -10.45 36.32 -19.98
C PRO A 12 -9.65 35.96 -18.72
N ALA A 13 -10.21 36.25 -17.55
CA ALA A 13 -9.71 35.72 -16.29
C ALA A 13 -9.83 34.17 -16.34
N PHE A 14 -8.73 33.51 -16.65
CA PHE A 14 -8.62 32.08 -16.41
C PHE A 14 -8.69 31.89 -14.90
N GLY A 15 -9.89 31.61 -14.40
CA GLY A 15 -10.09 31.09 -13.07
C GLY A 15 -9.30 29.78 -12.97
N GLY A 16 -8.17 29.79 -12.28
CA GLY A 16 -7.45 28.60 -11.92
C GLY A 16 -8.40 27.74 -11.08
N TYR A 17 -8.92 26.68 -11.67
CA TYR A 17 -9.53 25.62 -10.88
C TYR A 17 -8.41 25.05 -10.01
N ALA A 18 -8.43 25.34 -8.72
CA ALA A 18 -7.64 24.64 -7.74
C ALA A 18 -8.05 23.16 -7.89
N GLN A 19 -7.16 22.35 -8.41
CA GLN A 19 -7.33 20.92 -8.43
C GLN A 19 -7.28 20.49 -6.97
N GLU A 20 -8.46 20.30 -6.36
CA GLU A 20 -8.59 19.70 -5.04
C GLU A 20 -7.85 18.38 -5.10
N ASN A 21 -6.80 18.28 -4.33
CA ASN A 21 -5.99 17.06 -4.21
C ASN A 21 -6.87 16.07 -3.41
N LEU A 22 -7.76 15.37 -4.13
CA LEU A 22 -8.72 14.45 -3.56
C LEU A 22 -7.95 13.22 -3.07
N ASN A 23 -7.54 13.24 -1.82
CA ASN A 23 -7.10 12.07 -1.07
C ASN A 23 -8.25 11.62 -0.14
N PRO A 24 -9.32 11.00 -0.70
CA PRO A 24 -10.56 10.73 0.03
C PRO A 24 -10.36 9.70 1.16
N TYR A 25 -9.23 8.99 1.15
CA TYR A 25 -8.88 7.99 2.15
C TYR A 25 -7.82 8.46 3.14
N ASP A 26 -7.39 9.74 3.04
CA ASP A 26 -6.28 10.29 3.85
C ASP A 26 -5.06 9.36 3.87
N VAL A 27 -4.64 8.92 2.69
CA VAL A 27 -3.50 8.01 2.54
C VAL A 27 -2.20 8.74 2.88
N GLN A 28 -1.48 8.21 3.84
CA GLN A 28 -0.18 8.69 4.26
C GLN A 28 0.82 7.55 4.18
N VAL A 29 1.99 7.80 3.60
CA VAL A 29 3.06 6.79 3.47
C VAL A 29 4.38 7.44 3.86
N SER A 30 5.18 6.74 4.62
CA SER A 30 6.57 7.12 4.91
C SER A 30 7.49 5.90 4.81
N THR A 31 8.68 6.13 4.29
CA THR A 31 9.72 5.11 4.19
C THR A 31 11.02 5.67 4.77
N LYS A 32 11.71 4.85 5.57
CA LYS A 32 13.03 5.16 6.13
C LYS A 32 13.94 3.97 5.94
N VAL A 33 15.21 4.22 5.71
CA VAL A 33 16.24 3.18 5.68
C VAL A 33 17.02 3.23 6.99
N ILE A 34 17.04 2.11 7.71
CA ILE A 34 17.75 1.94 8.99
C ILE A 34 18.51 0.62 8.91
N ASP A 35 19.83 0.68 9.00
CA ASP A 35 20.72 -0.49 8.97
C ASP A 35 20.48 -1.41 7.76
N GLY A 36 20.27 -0.82 6.57
CA GLY A 36 20.03 -1.56 5.31
C GLY A 36 18.63 -2.17 5.19
N ARG A 37 17.72 -1.86 6.11
CA ARG A 37 16.32 -2.28 6.08
C ARG A 37 15.41 -1.10 5.80
N PHE A 38 14.43 -1.32 4.96
CA PHE A 38 13.37 -0.36 4.70
C PHE A 38 12.30 -0.51 5.79
N HIS A 39 12.09 0.56 6.54
CA HIS A 39 10.97 0.69 7.46
C HIS A 39 9.86 1.46 6.74
N ILE A 40 8.79 0.77 6.39
CA ILE A 40 7.66 1.32 5.66
C ILE A 40 6.49 1.46 6.63
N GLN A 41 5.92 2.65 6.69
CA GLN A 41 4.70 2.94 7.43
C GLN A 41 3.67 3.53 6.49
N ALA A 42 2.43 3.05 6.57
CA ALA A 42 1.32 3.61 5.84
C ALA A 42 0.07 3.67 6.71
N SER A 43 -0.78 4.66 6.46
CA SER A 43 -2.10 4.71 7.05
C SER A 43 -3.12 5.24 6.07
N TYR A 44 -4.36 4.78 6.20
CA TYR A 44 -5.49 5.32 5.45
C TYR A 44 -6.81 5.05 6.19
N ILE A 45 -7.85 5.81 5.83
CA ILE A 45 -9.18 5.69 6.39
C ILE A 45 -10.12 5.16 5.30
N SER A 46 -10.93 4.16 5.63
CA SER A 46 -11.92 3.61 4.71
C SER A 46 -13.32 3.66 5.34
N PRO A 47 -14.38 3.98 4.54
CA PRO A 47 -15.76 4.04 5.02
C PRO A 47 -16.39 2.64 5.14
N ILE A 48 -15.72 1.75 5.85
CA ILE A 48 -16.20 0.39 6.16
C ILE A 48 -16.07 0.12 7.66
N ASN A 49 -16.91 -0.76 8.19
CA ASN A 49 -16.80 -1.18 9.57
C ASN A 49 -15.60 -2.11 9.79
N ILE A 50 -15.19 -2.24 11.04
CA ILE A 50 -13.97 -2.98 11.40
C ILE A 50 -14.04 -4.48 11.07
N CYS A 51 -15.23 -5.09 11.10
CA CYS A 51 -15.39 -6.51 10.73
C CYS A 51 -15.13 -6.71 9.23
N ASN A 52 -15.69 -5.83 8.39
CA ASN A 52 -15.45 -5.87 6.94
C ASN A 52 -13.99 -5.53 6.60
N ALA A 53 -13.38 -4.59 7.33
CA ALA A 53 -11.97 -4.25 7.19
C ALA A 53 -11.06 -5.45 7.50
N PHE A 54 -11.34 -6.18 8.57
CA PHE A 54 -10.59 -7.37 8.93
C PHE A 54 -10.83 -8.52 7.94
N ALA A 55 -12.07 -8.73 7.51
CA ALA A 55 -12.41 -9.71 6.48
C ALA A 55 -11.67 -9.41 5.15
N PHE A 56 -11.56 -8.14 4.77
CA PHE A 56 -10.78 -7.72 3.60
C PHE A 56 -9.30 -8.10 3.73
N LEU A 57 -8.67 -7.78 4.86
CA LEU A 57 -7.25 -8.09 5.10
C LEU A 57 -6.97 -9.60 5.13
N THR A 58 -7.93 -10.41 5.56
CA THR A 58 -7.79 -11.86 5.71
C THR A 58 -8.35 -12.66 4.53
N SER A 59 -8.86 -11.98 3.50
CA SER A 59 -9.23 -12.59 2.22
C SER A 59 -8.00 -12.85 1.35
N TYR A 60 -7.11 -13.72 1.81
CA TYR A 60 -5.78 -13.93 1.22
C TYR A 60 -5.82 -14.28 -0.27
N GLU A 61 -6.75 -15.12 -0.69
CA GLU A 61 -6.86 -15.58 -2.09
C GLU A 61 -7.43 -14.48 -2.99
N ALA A 62 -8.32 -13.63 -2.46
CA ALA A 62 -8.85 -12.47 -3.18
C ALA A 62 -7.79 -11.37 -3.41
N ALA A 63 -6.61 -11.47 -2.78
CA ALA A 63 -5.51 -10.54 -2.99
C ALA A 63 -5.04 -10.50 -4.45
N THR A 64 -5.31 -11.53 -5.25
CA THR A 64 -5.05 -11.53 -6.71
C THR A 64 -5.82 -10.45 -7.47
N ASN A 65 -6.84 -9.84 -6.87
CA ASN A 65 -7.53 -8.67 -7.43
C ASN A 65 -6.70 -7.37 -7.29
N ILE A 66 -5.61 -7.39 -6.53
CA ILE A 66 -4.71 -6.24 -6.34
C ILE A 66 -3.66 -6.30 -7.46
N PRO A 67 -3.47 -5.20 -8.23
CA PRO A 67 -2.45 -5.14 -9.26
C PRO A 67 -1.05 -5.51 -8.71
N GLY A 68 -0.32 -6.30 -9.47
CA GLY A 68 1.01 -6.80 -9.07
C GLY A 68 1.00 -8.11 -8.27
N ILE A 69 -0.14 -8.56 -7.75
CA ILE A 69 -0.24 -9.89 -7.12
C ILE A 69 -0.71 -10.90 -8.17
N LEU A 70 0.21 -11.73 -8.65
CA LEU A 70 -0.07 -12.74 -9.68
C LEU A 70 -0.71 -14.00 -9.09
N GLU A 71 -0.27 -14.38 -7.88
CA GLU A 71 -0.78 -15.56 -7.19
C GLU A 71 -0.82 -15.32 -5.68
N SER A 72 -1.87 -15.81 -5.03
CA SER A 72 -2.02 -15.79 -3.56
C SER A 72 -2.84 -17.00 -3.14
N LYS A 73 -2.22 -17.91 -2.38
CA LYS A 73 -2.84 -19.17 -1.95
C LYS A 73 -2.60 -19.46 -0.49
N VAL A 74 -3.65 -19.81 0.22
CA VAL A 74 -3.53 -20.38 1.58
C VAL A 74 -2.99 -21.79 1.47
N ILE A 75 -1.80 -22.02 2.03
CA ILE A 75 -1.15 -23.34 2.02
C ILE A 75 -1.35 -24.12 3.32
N SER A 76 -1.60 -23.40 4.43
CA SER A 76 -2.00 -24.04 5.69
C SER A 76 -2.70 -23.04 6.62
N ARG A 77 -3.56 -23.57 7.51
CA ARG A 77 -4.21 -22.83 8.57
C ARG A 77 -4.19 -23.65 9.86
N SER A 78 -3.76 -23.05 10.97
CA SER A 78 -3.71 -23.70 12.28
C SER A 78 -4.04 -22.66 13.36
N GLY A 79 -5.24 -22.77 13.95
CA GLY A 79 -5.75 -21.78 14.87
C GLY A 79 -5.83 -20.39 14.21
N ASN A 80 -5.18 -19.42 14.82
CA ASN A 80 -5.11 -18.05 14.30
C ASN A 80 -3.91 -17.79 13.37
N LYS A 81 -3.17 -18.83 13.00
CA LYS A 81 -2.03 -18.73 12.08
C LYS A 81 -2.41 -19.24 10.70
N VAL A 82 -2.05 -18.45 9.69
CA VAL A 82 -2.32 -18.76 8.28
C VAL A 82 -1.05 -18.58 7.48
N ARG A 83 -0.65 -19.60 6.75
CA ARG A 83 0.48 -19.51 5.81
C ARG A 83 -0.04 -19.32 4.41
N VAL A 84 0.51 -18.31 3.75
CA VAL A 84 0.10 -17.90 2.40
C VAL A 84 1.32 -17.89 1.51
N TYR A 85 1.22 -18.59 0.39
CA TYR A 85 2.14 -18.42 -0.73
C TYR A 85 1.71 -17.23 -1.56
N ARG A 86 2.67 -16.40 -1.96
CA ARG A 86 2.45 -15.28 -2.89
C ARG A 86 3.51 -15.24 -3.97
N LEU A 87 3.04 -14.93 -5.18
CA LEU A 87 3.85 -14.51 -6.31
C LEU A 87 3.41 -13.07 -6.64
N ILE A 88 4.34 -12.14 -6.55
CA ILE A 88 4.11 -10.75 -6.91
C ILE A 88 5.02 -10.36 -8.07
N GLU A 89 4.55 -9.48 -8.92
CA GLU A 89 5.34 -8.84 -9.97
C GLU A 89 5.54 -7.37 -9.61
N GLU A 90 6.80 -6.97 -9.54
CA GLU A 90 7.21 -5.59 -9.32
C GLU A 90 7.98 -5.08 -10.53
N GLN A 91 7.76 -3.83 -10.90
CA GLN A 91 8.57 -3.18 -11.92
C GLN A 91 9.78 -2.51 -11.29
N ILE A 92 10.97 -3.04 -11.58
CA ILE A 92 12.22 -2.44 -11.17
C ILE A 92 12.87 -1.82 -12.40
N LEU A 93 12.89 -0.47 -12.45
CA LEU A 93 13.25 0.32 -13.64
C LEU A 93 12.28 -0.01 -14.80
N PHE A 94 12.75 -0.75 -15.81
CA PHE A 94 11.97 -1.14 -17.00
C PHE A 94 11.71 -2.64 -17.10
N PHE A 95 12.13 -3.41 -16.07
CA PHE A 95 12.05 -4.86 -16.07
C PHE A 95 11.04 -5.35 -15.04
N PRO A 96 10.09 -6.22 -15.43
CA PRO A 96 9.26 -6.93 -14.48
C PRO A 96 10.12 -7.95 -13.72
N VAL A 97 9.99 -7.96 -12.39
CA VAL A 97 10.65 -8.90 -11.50
C VAL A 97 9.60 -9.63 -10.69
N GLU A 98 9.58 -10.95 -10.80
CA GLU A 98 8.73 -11.78 -9.98
C GLU A 98 9.41 -12.11 -8.65
N LEU A 99 8.67 -11.92 -7.56
CA LEU A 99 9.10 -12.21 -6.20
C LEU A 99 8.16 -13.23 -5.57
N LYS A 100 8.73 -14.32 -5.08
CA LYS A 100 8.01 -15.40 -4.39
C LYS A 100 8.20 -15.28 -2.89
N SER A 101 7.15 -15.57 -2.14
CA SER A 101 7.24 -15.62 -0.68
C SER A 101 6.23 -16.59 -0.08
N VAL A 102 6.60 -17.18 1.05
CA VAL A 102 5.69 -17.82 1.98
C VAL A 102 5.68 -16.99 3.25
N VAL A 103 4.52 -16.46 3.59
CA VAL A 103 4.32 -15.57 4.72
C VAL A 103 3.38 -16.22 5.72
N GLU A 104 3.77 -16.25 6.99
CA GLU A 104 2.88 -16.64 8.08
C GLU A 104 2.21 -15.40 8.65
N TYR A 105 0.89 -15.40 8.63
CA TYR A 105 0.04 -14.39 9.24
C TYR A 105 -0.44 -14.90 10.59
N THR A 106 -0.54 -14.00 11.59
CA THR A 106 -1.21 -14.26 12.87
C THR A 106 -2.35 -13.29 13.02
N GLU A 107 -3.56 -13.83 13.11
CA GLU A 107 -4.82 -13.08 13.15
C GLU A 107 -5.26 -12.80 14.59
N VAL A 108 -5.49 -11.53 14.93
CA VAL A 108 -6.23 -11.10 16.12
C VAL A 108 -7.48 -10.39 15.63
N SER A 109 -8.61 -11.08 15.71
CA SER A 109 -9.87 -10.69 15.09
C SER A 109 -10.22 -9.22 15.28
N ASN A 110 -10.59 -8.56 14.19
CA ASN A 110 -11.01 -7.16 14.10
C ASN A 110 -10.01 -6.14 14.68
N ARG A 111 -8.74 -6.51 14.82
CA ARG A 111 -7.77 -5.64 15.50
C ARG A 111 -6.39 -5.61 14.86
N LEU A 112 -5.78 -6.77 14.68
CA LEU A 112 -4.38 -6.87 14.34
C LEU A 112 -4.13 -8.08 13.46
N LEU A 113 -3.33 -7.89 12.42
CA LEU A 113 -2.80 -8.93 11.58
C LEU A 113 -1.28 -8.76 11.53
N THR A 114 -0.53 -9.60 12.23
CA THR A 114 0.93 -9.61 12.09
C THR A 114 1.34 -10.58 10.98
N PHE A 115 2.49 -10.34 10.38
CA PHE A 115 3.02 -11.21 9.35
C PHE A 115 4.55 -11.30 9.42
N GLU A 116 5.06 -12.46 9.03
CA GLU A 116 6.49 -12.72 8.92
C GLU A 116 6.75 -13.69 7.77
N GLN A 117 7.71 -13.36 6.92
CA GLN A 117 8.13 -14.25 5.85
C GLN A 117 8.89 -15.44 6.42
N LEU A 118 8.46 -16.64 6.04
CA LEU A 118 9.14 -17.89 6.39
C LEU A 118 10.19 -18.27 5.34
N SER A 119 9.90 -17.99 4.06
CA SER A 119 10.81 -18.21 2.94
C SER A 119 10.43 -17.29 1.77
N GLY A 120 11.38 -16.97 0.90
CA GLY A 120 11.13 -16.15 -0.29
C GLY A 120 12.35 -15.41 -0.78
N ASP A 121 12.11 -14.50 -1.72
CA ASP A 121 13.13 -13.77 -2.47
C ASP A 121 13.61 -12.49 -1.76
N THR A 122 13.08 -12.15 -0.57
CA THR A 122 13.65 -11.14 0.30
C THR A 122 14.42 -11.78 1.46
N LYS A 123 15.47 -11.14 1.97
CA LYS A 123 16.20 -11.64 3.13
C LYS A 123 15.35 -11.60 4.40
N PHE A 124 14.53 -10.55 4.51
CA PHE A 124 13.68 -10.33 5.67
C PHE A 124 12.43 -9.56 5.26
N TYR A 125 11.28 -10.00 5.71
CA TYR A 125 10.02 -9.28 5.58
C TYR A 125 9.12 -9.60 6.78
N LYS A 126 8.80 -8.58 7.56
CA LYS A 126 7.96 -8.71 8.75
C LYS A 126 7.19 -7.42 8.99
N GLY A 127 6.00 -7.53 9.55
CA GLY A 127 5.23 -6.35 9.86
C GLY A 127 3.87 -6.63 10.45
N SER A 128 3.00 -5.61 10.36
CA SER A 128 1.63 -5.70 10.88
C SER A 128 0.68 -4.75 10.18
N TRP A 129 -0.58 -5.12 10.24
CA TRP A 129 -1.74 -4.26 10.02
C TRP A 129 -2.47 -4.09 11.35
N THR A 130 -2.71 -2.87 11.76
CA THR A 130 -3.52 -2.54 12.93
C THR A 130 -4.76 -1.79 12.48
N LEU A 131 -5.92 -2.19 13.00
CA LEU A 131 -7.22 -1.60 12.69
C LEU A 131 -7.75 -0.81 13.88
N PHE A 132 -8.26 0.38 13.60
CA PHE A 132 -8.91 1.24 14.59
C PHE A 132 -10.32 1.57 14.10
N SER A 133 -11.32 1.25 14.94
CA SER A 133 -12.73 1.55 14.64
C SER A 133 -13.02 3.03 14.83
N GLY A 134 -13.59 3.67 13.80
CA GLY A 134 -14.28 4.96 13.88
C GLY A 134 -15.79 4.78 13.98
N LYS A 135 -16.55 5.89 13.86
CA LYS A 135 -18.02 5.83 13.91
C LYS A 135 -18.61 5.03 12.74
N ASP A 136 -18.21 5.33 11.52
CA ASP A 136 -18.65 4.65 10.30
C ASP A 136 -17.46 4.33 9.39
N THR A 137 -16.25 4.30 9.97
CA THR A 137 -15.01 4.15 9.25
C THR A 137 -14.07 3.20 9.99
N THR A 138 -13.05 2.74 9.29
CA THR A 138 -11.91 2.04 9.90
C THR A 138 -10.63 2.70 9.43
N THR A 139 -9.73 3.03 10.38
CA THR A 139 -8.37 3.44 10.09
C THR A 139 -7.48 2.20 10.02
N PHE A 140 -6.80 2.05 8.90
CA PHE A 140 -5.78 1.02 8.69
C PHE A 140 -4.41 1.62 8.95
N LYS A 141 -3.59 0.94 9.73
CA LYS A 141 -2.18 1.25 9.89
C LYS A 141 -1.35 0.05 9.49
N TYR A 142 -0.45 0.27 8.56
CA TYR A 142 0.53 -0.71 8.09
C TYR A 142 1.91 -0.32 8.57
N GLU A 143 2.67 -1.31 9.00
CA GLU A 143 4.07 -1.15 9.36
C GLU A 143 4.84 -2.38 8.92
N SER A 144 5.97 -2.19 8.25
CA SER A 144 6.82 -3.31 7.86
C SER A 144 8.30 -2.95 7.88
N LEU A 145 9.10 -3.99 8.06
CA LEU A 145 10.54 -4.00 7.86
C LEU A 145 10.84 -4.97 6.71
N VAL A 146 11.55 -4.47 5.71
CA VAL A 146 11.93 -5.23 4.52
C VAL A 146 13.45 -5.13 4.33
N GLU A 147 14.11 -6.26 4.15
CA GLU A 147 15.51 -6.34 3.73
C GLU A 147 15.57 -7.08 2.38
N PRO A 148 15.79 -6.38 1.27
CA PRO A 148 15.90 -7.03 -0.03
C PRO A 148 17.19 -7.83 -0.14
N HIS A 149 17.22 -8.81 -1.05
CA HIS A 149 18.48 -9.41 -1.45
C HIS A 149 19.38 -8.37 -2.13
N SER A 150 20.69 -8.46 -1.91
CA SER A 150 21.70 -7.51 -2.38
C SER A 150 21.81 -7.34 -3.91
N LEU A 151 20.98 -8.06 -4.67
CA LEU A 151 20.90 -7.95 -6.13
C LEU A 151 20.07 -6.74 -6.61
N ILE A 152 19.31 -6.10 -5.71
CA ILE A 152 18.60 -4.86 -6.03
C ILE A 152 19.44 -3.72 -5.45
N PRO A 153 20.07 -2.88 -6.31
CA PRO A 153 20.80 -1.72 -5.82
C PRO A 153 19.90 -0.83 -4.97
N SER A 154 20.35 -0.43 -3.80
CA SER A 154 19.60 0.45 -2.89
C SER A 154 19.16 1.76 -3.56
N ALA A 155 19.91 2.22 -4.55
CA ALA A 155 19.58 3.40 -5.36
C ALA A 155 18.34 3.23 -6.27
N VAL A 156 17.78 2.03 -6.37
CA VAL A 156 16.58 1.75 -7.20
C VAL A 156 15.30 1.77 -6.36
N ILE A 157 15.43 1.80 -5.04
CA ILE A 157 14.31 1.67 -4.09
C ILE A 157 14.02 3.02 -3.39
N GLU A 158 14.86 4.03 -3.59
CA GLU A 158 14.64 5.42 -3.19
C GLU A 158 13.87 6.18 -4.30
#